data_0f8701273c5f4e6d9991bcfc3378d631
#
_entry.id   0f8701273c5f4e6d9991bcfc3378d631
#
_cell.length_a   1.000
_cell.length_b   1.000
_cell.length_c   1.000
_cell.angle_alpha   90.00
_cell.angle_beta   90.00
_cell.angle_gamma   90.00
#
_symmetry.space_group_name_H-M   'P 1'
#
loop_
_entity.id
_entity.type
_entity.pdbx_description
1 polymer ?
#
loop_
_entity_poly.entity_id
_entity_poly.type
_entity_poly.pdbx_seq_one_letter_code
_entity_poly.pdbx_strand_id
1 'polypeptide(L)'
;MLFRSLEGIGKSPSKLDMSRILSMNEYYIKNKSNDDLFQSFEEYCKNFKGNISFEKLEIIKKSLSFLKNKAKTMEDIYDNSKFIINDEIIIEKAEMSLLTENAKNIIKSFMKKVNEIEVFNKETLEPIINNLISENQTNFKGVGQPLRIILTGSKFGPGIYDIIISLGKKRVLDRLSKVG
;
A
#
# COMPACT_ATOMS: atom_id res chain seq x y z
N MET A 1 -1.09 -19.59 -50.30
CA MET A 1 -1.92 -18.84 -49.34
C MET A 1 -3.04 -19.76 -48.91
N LEU A 2 -2.98 -20.38 -47.74
CA LEU A 2 -4.02 -21.30 -47.24
C LEU A 2 -5.12 -20.43 -46.60
N PHE A 3 -6.26 -20.29 -47.28
CA PHE A 3 -7.47 -19.71 -46.70
C PHE A 3 -7.95 -20.68 -45.60
N ARG A 4 -7.85 -20.29 -44.36
CA ARG A 4 -8.53 -20.97 -43.27
C ARG A 4 -10.01 -20.75 -43.44
N SER A 5 -10.77 -21.81 -43.80
CA SER A 5 -12.21 -21.74 -43.91
C SER A 5 -12.83 -21.45 -42.51
N LEU A 6 -13.93 -20.73 -42.48
CA LEU A 6 -14.70 -20.45 -41.26
C LEU A 6 -15.27 -21.71 -40.59
N GLU A 7 -15.29 -22.85 -41.33
CA GLU A 7 -15.74 -24.16 -40.86
C GLU A 7 -14.84 -24.78 -39.79
N GLY A 8 -13.56 -24.28 -39.64
CA GLY A 8 -12.62 -24.70 -38.60
C GLY A 8 -12.77 -23.92 -37.29
N ILE A 9 -13.68 -22.94 -37.20
CA ILE A 9 -13.94 -22.21 -35.95
C ILE A 9 -14.82 -23.08 -35.07
N GLY A 10 -14.25 -23.63 -34.01
CA GLY A 10 -15.00 -24.41 -33.03
C GLY A 10 -16.14 -23.58 -32.41
N LYS A 11 -17.35 -24.14 -32.45
CA LYS A 11 -18.58 -23.54 -31.88
C LYS A 11 -18.62 -23.56 -30.35
N SER A 12 -17.54 -24.00 -29.70
CA SER A 12 -17.43 -23.93 -28.23
C SER A 12 -17.26 -22.48 -27.79
N PRO A 13 -18.15 -21.96 -26.92
CA PRO A 13 -17.95 -20.63 -26.37
C PRO A 13 -16.59 -20.61 -25.68
N SER A 14 -15.69 -19.73 -26.14
CA SER A 14 -14.40 -19.53 -25.45
C SER A 14 -14.68 -19.01 -24.06
N LYS A 15 -14.51 -19.87 -23.07
CA LYS A 15 -14.65 -19.45 -21.67
C LYS A 15 -13.48 -18.52 -21.34
N LEU A 16 -13.78 -17.25 -21.13
CA LEU A 16 -12.79 -16.26 -20.74
C LEU A 16 -12.24 -16.64 -19.36
N ASP A 17 -10.97 -17.03 -19.30
CA ASP A 17 -10.30 -17.31 -18.03
C ASP A 17 -9.78 -16.01 -17.41
N MET A 18 -10.62 -15.43 -16.55
CA MET A 18 -10.30 -14.19 -15.83
C MET A 18 -9.05 -14.32 -14.96
N SER A 19 -8.80 -15.50 -14.38
CA SER A 19 -7.63 -15.71 -13.53
C SER A 19 -6.34 -15.61 -14.35
N ARG A 20 -6.34 -16.16 -15.54
CA ARG A 20 -5.23 -16.08 -16.49
C ARG A 20 -5.00 -14.65 -16.99
N ILE A 21 -6.07 -13.92 -17.30
CA ILE A 21 -5.96 -12.51 -17.69
C ILE A 21 -5.35 -11.67 -16.57
N LEU A 22 -5.83 -11.82 -15.34
CA LEU A 22 -5.28 -11.10 -14.18
C LEU A 22 -3.82 -11.44 -13.92
N SER A 23 -3.42 -12.71 -14.09
CA SER A 23 -2.01 -13.11 -13.94
C SER A 23 -1.12 -12.50 -15.02
N MET A 24 -1.60 -12.43 -16.27
CA MET A 24 -0.88 -11.76 -17.35
C MET A 24 -0.76 -10.25 -17.06
N ASN A 25 -1.84 -9.63 -16.61
CA ASN A 25 -1.86 -8.20 -16.30
C ASN A 25 -0.91 -7.86 -15.14
N GLU A 26 -0.86 -8.70 -14.09
CA GLU A 26 0.12 -8.58 -13.00
C GLU A 26 1.56 -8.59 -13.53
N TYR A 27 1.87 -9.49 -14.47
CA TYR A 27 3.19 -9.54 -15.11
C TYR A 27 3.52 -8.23 -15.84
N TYR A 28 2.58 -7.68 -16.62
CA TYR A 28 2.78 -6.42 -17.34
C TYR A 28 2.93 -5.24 -16.38
N ILE A 29 2.10 -5.11 -15.37
CA ILE A 29 2.19 -4.05 -14.34
C ILE A 29 3.55 -4.10 -13.65
N LYS A 30 3.98 -5.28 -13.24
CA LYS A 30 5.25 -5.48 -12.54
C LYS A 30 6.45 -5.05 -13.38
N ASN A 31 6.44 -5.37 -14.68
CA ASN A 31 7.57 -5.12 -15.58
C ASN A 31 7.52 -3.75 -16.28
N LYS A 32 6.41 -3.04 -16.21
CA LYS A 32 6.28 -1.70 -16.79
C LYS A 32 7.16 -0.71 -16.02
N SER A 33 7.78 0.24 -16.73
CA SER A 33 8.54 1.32 -16.10
C SER A 33 7.65 2.10 -15.14
N ASN A 34 8.21 2.68 -14.08
CA ASN A 34 7.40 3.45 -13.14
C ASN A 34 6.81 4.72 -13.78
N ASP A 35 7.50 5.34 -14.72
CA ASP A 35 6.99 6.53 -15.42
C ASP A 35 5.80 6.20 -16.34
N ASP A 36 5.90 5.15 -17.16
CA ASP A 36 4.78 4.71 -18.00
C ASP A 36 3.60 4.19 -17.19
N LEU A 37 3.88 3.52 -16.07
CA LEU A 37 2.84 3.04 -15.16
C LEU A 37 2.13 4.22 -14.50
N PHE A 38 2.88 5.26 -14.11
CA PHE A 38 2.32 6.46 -13.52
C PHE A 38 1.37 7.18 -14.46
N GLN A 39 1.76 7.36 -15.75
CA GLN A 39 0.88 7.95 -16.74
C GLN A 39 -0.44 7.18 -16.88
N SER A 40 -0.34 5.84 -16.96
CA SER A 40 -1.54 4.98 -17.03
C SER A 40 -2.39 5.08 -15.76
N PHE A 41 -1.77 5.23 -14.61
CA PHE A 41 -2.45 5.42 -13.32
C PHE A 41 -3.15 6.77 -13.22
N GLU A 42 -2.51 7.86 -13.67
CA GLU A 42 -3.14 9.18 -13.71
C GLU A 42 -4.38 9.20 -14.62
N GLU A 43 -4.26 8.61 -15.81
CA GLU A 43 -5.38 8.49 -16.75
C GLU A 43 -6.52 7.67 -16.14
N TYR A 44 -6.20 6.55 -15.50
CA TYR A 44 -7.17 5.74 -14.78
C TYR A 44 -7.88 6.55 -13.68
N CYS A 45 -7.14 7.29 -12.87
CA CYS A 45 -7.73 8.11 -11.81
C CYS A 45 -8.66 9.19 -12.37
N LYS A 46 -8.23 9.92 -13.38
CA LYS A 46 -9.06 10.95 -14.05
C LYS A 46 -10.38 10.38 -14.56
N ASN A 47 -10.36 9.18 -15.14
CA ASN A 47 -11.52 8.57 -15.77
C ASN A 47 -12.47 7.90 -14.76
N PHE A 48 -11.98 7.37 -13.64
CA PHE A 48 -12.76 6.47 -12.78
C PHE A 48 -12.81 6.86 -11.29
N LYS A 49 -11.90 7.71 -10.81
CA LYS A 49 -11.77 8.02 -9.37
C LYS A 49 -11.87 9.51 -9.05
N GLY A 50 -11.72 10.38 -10.05
CA GLY A 50 -11.67 11.82 -9.87
C GLY A 50 -10.25 12.36 -9.69
N ASN A 51 -10.17 13.65 -9.35
CA ASN A 51 -8.90 14.37 -9.27
C ASN A 51 -8.18 14.09 -7.95
N ILE A 52 -6.90 13.76 -8.06
CA ILE A 52 -5.96 13.65 -6.94
C ILE A 52 -5.05 14.89 -6.98
N SER A 53 -4.75 15.49 -5.82
CA SER A 53 -3.87 16.66 -5.77
C SER A 53 -2.46 16.33 -6.26
N PHE A 54 -1.79 17.32 -6.85
CA PHE A 54 -0.44 17.17 -7.39
C PHE A 54 0.55 16.64 -6.34
N GLU A 55 0.49 17.16 -5.11
CA GLU A 55 1.36 16.69 -4.01
C GLU A 55 1.20 15.18 -3.74
N LYS A 56 -0.04 14.68 -3.71
CA LYS A 56 -0.32 13.27 -3.49
C LYS A 56 0.12 12.41 -4.68
N LEU A 57 -0.05 12.91 -5.90
CA LEU A 57 0.42 12.23 -7.11
C LEU A 57 1.95 12.08 -7.12
N GLU A 58 2.69 13.11 -6.70
CA GLU A 58 4.15 13.05 -6.59
C GLU A 58 4.61 12.00 -5.56
N ILE A 59 3.91 11.89 -4.44
CA ILE A 59 4.19 10.83 -3.45
C ILE A 59 3.90 9.45 -4.04
N ILE A 60 2.76 9.28 -4.73
CA ILE A 60 2.38 8.03 -5.39
C ILE A 60 3.42 7.65 -6.45
N LYS A 61 3.86 8.59 -7.27
CA LYS A 61 4.88 8.37 -8.31
C LYS A 61 6.16 7.79 -7.72
N LYS A 62 6.67 8.38 -6.64
CA LYS A 62 7.85 7.88 -5.92
C LYS A 62 7.63 6.52 -5.26
N SER A 63 6.40 6.19 -4.96
CA SER A 63 5.98 4.98 -4.25
C SER A 63 5.58 3.82 -5.16
N LEU A 64 5.51 4.02 -6.48
CA LEU A 64 5.03 3.00 -7.43
C LEU A 64 5.84 1.71 -7.38
N SER A 65 7.13 1.76 -7.04
CA SER A 65 7.99 0.58 -6.94
C SER A 65 7.45 -0.47 -5.97
N PHE A 66 6.81 -0.05 -4.88
CA PHE A 66 6.18 -0.96 -3.92
C PHE A 66 4.66 -1.02 -4.06
N LEU A 67 3.98 0.04 -4.51
CA LEU A 67 2.53 0.06 -4.69
C LEU A 67 2.05 -0.92 -5.76
N LYS A 68 2.87 -1.14 -6.82
CA LYS A 68 2.58 -2.12 -7.87
C LYS A 68 2.82 -3.58 -7.48
N ASN A 69 3.45 -3.82 -6.32
CA ASN A 69 3.71 -5.19 -5.87
C ASN A 69 2.38 -5.92 -5.63
N LYS A 70 2.22 -7.07 -6.30
CA LYS A 70 1.00 -7.89 -6.28
C LYS A 70 -0.24 -7.21 -6.87
N ALA A 71 -0.12 -6.03 -7.47
CA ALA A 71 -1.23 -5.39 -8.18
C ALA A 71 -1.48 -6.11 -9.50
N LYS A 72 -2.72 -6.46 -9.75
CA LYS A 72 -3.20 -7.10 -10.99
C LYS A 72 -3.95 -6.11 -11.89
N THR A 73 -4.37 -5.00 -11.33
CA THR A 73 -5.14 -3.95 -12.00
C THR A 73 -4.70 -2.56 -11.56
N MET A 74 -5.12 -1.51 -12.27
CA MET A 74 -4.96 -0.13 -11.82
C MET A 74 -5.77 0.16 -10.55
N GLU A 75 -6.90 -0.55 -10.37
CA GLU A 75 -7.69 -0.52 -9.14
C GLU A 75 -6.86 -0.96 -7.93
N ASP A 76 -6.10 -2.05 -8.05
CA ASP A 76 -5.25 -2.54 -6.96
C ASP A 76 -4.17 -1.51 -6.59
N ILE A 77 -3.59 -0.82 -7.59
CA ILE A 77 -2.62 0.26 -7.34
C ILE A 77 -3.31 1.43 -6.62
N TYR A 78 -4.52 1.79 -7.05
CA TYR A 78 -5.31 2.83 -6.39
C TYR A 78 -5.62 2.45 -4.95
N ASP A 79 -6.07 1.24 -4.69
CA ASP A 79 -6.37 0.72 -3.36
C ASP A 79 -5.12 0.71 -2.47
N ASN A 80 -3.98 0.28 -2.99
CA ASN A 80 -2.70 0.34 -2.31
C ASN A 80 -2.25 1.77 -2.01
N SER A 81 -2.75 2.77 -2.76
CA SER A 81 -2.42 4.19 -2.61
C SER A 81 -3.39 4.95 -1.70
N LYS A 82 -4.50 4.36 -1.28
CA LYS A 82 -5.55 5.04 -0.49
C LYS A 82 -5.01 5.73 0.76
N PHE A 83 -3.99 5.17 1.40
CA PHE A 83 -3.37 5.77 2.57
C PHE A 83 -2.60 7.08 2.25
N ILE A 84 -2.20 7.29 0.99
CA ILE A 84 -1.60 8.55 0.51
C ILE A 84 -2.72 9.52 0.10
N ILE A 85 -3.73 9.01 -0.60
CA ILE A 85 -4.83 9.78 -1.19
C ILE A 85 -5.74 10.37 -0.11
N ASN A 86 -6.11 9.56 0.89
CA ASN A 86 -7.06 9.95 1.92
C ASN A 86 -6.35 10.66 3.08
N ASP A 87 -6.86 11.82 3.47
CA ASP A 87 -6.36 12.55 4.64
C ASP A 87 -6.87 11.91 5.93
N GLU A 88 -8.10 11.40 5.91
CA GLU A 88 -8.68 10.64 7.03
C GLU A 88 -8.65 9.15 6.72
N ILE A 89 -8.25 8.38 7.73
CA ILE A 89 -8.20 6.92 7.67
C ILE A 89 -9.38 6.35 8.44
N ILE A 90 -10.22 5.59 7.75
CA ILE A 90 -11.31 4.84 8.36
C ILE A 90 -10.79 3.46 8.74
N ILE A 91 -10.89 3.12 10.02
CA ILE A 91 -10.50 1.81 10.55
C ILE A 91 -11.78 1.03 10.84
N GLU A 92 -11.94 -0.12 10.21
CA GLU A 92 -13.09 -0.99 10.44
C GLU A 92 -13.06 -1.60 11.84
N LYS A 93 -14.22 -2.00 12.36
CA LYS A 93 -14.34 -2.60 13.70
C LYS A 93 -13.47 -3.86 13.87
N ALA A 94 -13.32 -4.64 12.81
CA ALA A 94 -12.50 -5.86 12.83
C ALA A 94 -11.00 -5.54 13.04
N GLU A 95 -10.49 -4.49 12.44
CA GLU A 95 -9.12 -4.00 12.62
C GLU A 95 -8.94 -3.30 13.97
N MET A 96 -9.96 -2.56 14.43
CA MET A 96 -9.95 -1.92 15.76
C MET A 96 -9.76 -2.91 16.90
N SER A 97 -10.32 -4.11 16.80
CA SER A 97 -10.17 -5.17 17.81
C SER A 97 -8.73 -5.67 17.96
N LEU A 98 -7.87 -5.45 16.97
CA LEU A 98 -6.46 -5.79 17.00
C LEU A 98 -5.60 -4.74 17.71
N LEU A 99 -6.15 -3.55 17.99
CA LEU A 99 -5.47 -2.48 18.72
C LEU A 99 -5.65 -2.65 20.23
N THR A 100 -5.03 -3.69 20.76
CA THR A 100 -5.00 -3.97 22.21
C THR A 100 -4.28 -2.86 22.98
N GLU A 101 -4.40 -2.82 24.32
CA GLU A 101 -3.64 -1.88 25.15
C GLU A 101 -2.13 -1.99 24.95
N ASN A 102 -1.61 -3.20 24.79
CA ASN A 102 -0.20 -3.40 24.46
C ASN A 102 0.16 -2.77 23.10
N ALA A 103 -0.69 -2.94 22.09
CA ALA A 103 -0.49 -2.30 20.78
C ALA A 103 -0.48 -0.77 20.88
N LYS A 104 -1.37 -0.17 21.69
CA LYS A 104 -1.39 1.28 21.94
C LYS A 104 -0.11 1.75 22.65
N ASN A 105 0.38 1.00 23.61
CA ASN A 105 1.66 1.31 24.28
C ASN A 105 2.84 1.26 23.32
N ILE A 106 2.89 0.28 22.42
CA ILE A 106 3.91 0.18 21.37
C ILE A 106 3.84 1.42 20.45
N ILE A 107 2.64 1.85 20.06
CA ILE A 107 2.45 3.02 19.22
C ILE A 107 2.95 4.30 19.92
N LYS A 108 2.59 4.50 21.20
CA LYS A 108 3.08 5.64 21.99
C LYS A 108 4.60 5.66 22.10
N SER A 109 5.20 4.50 22.35
CA SER A 109 6.66 4.36 22.42
C SER A 109 7.32 4.61 21.05
N PHE A 110 6.71 4.14 19.96
CA PHE A 110 7.17 4.41 18.60
C PHE A 110 7.14 5.92 18.30
N MET A 111 6.02 6.59 18.59
CA MET A 111 5.88 8.04 18.37
C MET A 111 6.97 8.83 19.11
N LYS A 112 7.25 8.49 20.38
CA LYS A 112 8.28 9.13 21.17
C LYS A 112 9.66 8.99 20.52
N LYS A 113 10.06 7.76 20.17
CA LYS A 113 11.35 7.47 19.53
C LYS A 113 11.49 8.14 18.15
N VAL A 114 10.42 8.12 17.35
CA VAL A 114 10.39 8.77 16.03
C VAL A 114 10.47 10.29 16.15
N ASN A 115 9.91 10.89 17.19
CA ASN A 115 9.98 12.34 17.38
C ASN A 115 11.41 12.82 17.61
N GLU A 116 12.26 11.99 18.18
CA GLU A 116 13.66 12.28 18.53
C GLU A 116 14.64 12.16 17.34
N ILE A 117 14.27 11.46 16.25
CA ILE A 117 15.17 11.31 15.10
C ILE A 117 15.09 12.51 14.15
N GLU A 118 16.24 12.94 13.64
CA GLU A 118 16.33 14.02 12.62
C GLU A 118 16.17 13.46 11.20
N VAL A 119 16.83 12.36 10.90
CA VAL A 119 16.79 11.72 9.57
C VAL A 119 15.69 10.65 9.58
N PHE A 120 14.74 10.77 8.64
CA PHE A 120 13.58 9.89 8.57
C PHE A 120 13.67 8.98 7.35
N ASN A 121 14.36 7.86 7.52
CA ASN A 121 14.59 6.84 6.49
C ASN A 121 14.54 5.44 7.10
N LYS A 122 14.74 4.40 6.28
CA LYS A 122 14.69 3.01 6.73
C LYS A 122 15.77 2.69 7.76
N GLU A 123 16.97 3.20 7.55
CA GLU A 123 18.16 2.97 8.39
C GLU A 123 17.95 3.47 9.82
N THR A 124 17.20 4.57 9.99
CA THR A 124 16.89 5.12 11.33
C THR A 124 15.63 4.50 11.95
N LEU A 125 14.68 4.05 11.14
CA LEU A 125 13.44 3.43 11.61
C LEU A 125 13.61 1.96 12.02
N GLU A 126 14.49 1.22 11.35
CA GLU A 126 14.71 -0.20 11.60
C GLU A 126 15.21 -0.49 13.03
N PRO A 127 16.21 0.23 13.58
CA PRO A 127 16.59 0.08 14.98
C PRO A 127 15.46 0.39 15.97
N ILE A 128 14.62 1.39 15.68
CA ILE A 128 13.48 1.74 16.53
C ILE A 128 12.49 0.58 16.60
N ILE A 129 12.14 0.00 15.46
CA ILE A 129 11.22 -1.14 15.40
C ILE A 129 11.82 -2.37 16.09
N ASN A 130 13.11 -2.67 15.88
CA ASN A 130 13.79 -3.78 16.51
C ASN A 130 13.86 -3.62 18.03
N ASN A 131 14.12 -2.41 18.53
CA ASN A 131 14.09 -2.12 19.97
C ASN A 131 12.69 -2.35 20.55
N LEU A 132 11.63 -1.89 19.87
CA LEU A 132 10.25 -2.11 20.30
C LEU A 132 9.86 -3.59 20.32
N ILE A 133 10.35 -4.39 19.38
CA ILE A 133 10.17 -5.84 19.36
C ILE A 133 10.79 -6.45 20.63
N SER A 134 12.02 -6.08 20.97
CA SER A 134 12.74 -6.59 22.12
C SER A 134 12.12 -6.12 23.45
N GLU A 135 11.83 -4.83 23.58
CA GLU A 135 11.23 -4.23 24.78
C GLU A 135 9.86 -4.81 25.12
N ASN A 136 9.06 -5.18 24.10
CA ASN A 136 7.72 -5.73 24.29
C ASN A 136 7.65 -7.25 24.14
N GLN A 137 8.78 -7.96 24.07
CA GLN A 137 8.88 -9.41 23.92
C GLN A 137 7.94 -9.95 22.81
N THR A 138 7.91 -9.25 21.68
CA THR A 138 7.03 -9.55 20.55
C THR A 138 7.83 -9.83 19.28
N ASN A 139 7.17 -9.88 18.14
CA ASN A 139 7.81 -10.03 16.83
C ASN A 139 7.49 -8.83 15.92
N PHE A 140 8.06 -8.83 14.71
CA PHE A 140 7.85 -7.77 13.73
C PHE A 140 6.36 -7.51 13.43
N LYS A 141 5.53 -8.57 13.41
CA LYS A 141 4.09 -8.43 13.19
C LYS A 141 3.41 -7.71 14.37
N GLY A 142 3.84 -8.00 15.61
CA GLY A 142 3.28 -7.37 16.80
C GLY A 142 3.51 -5.85 16.87
N VAL A 143 4.59 -5.34 16.25
CA VAL A 143 4.86 -3.90 16.14
C VAL A 143 4.31 -3.34 14.83
N GLY A 144 4.58 -3.98 13.71
CA GLY A 144 4.25 -3.46 12.38
C GLY A 144 2.77 -3.49 12.03
N GLN A 145 2.01 -4.46 12.54
CA GLN A 145 0.57 -4.58 12.24
C GLN A 145 -0.26 -3.45 12.89
N PRO A 146 -0.12 -3.13 14.19
CA PRO A 146 -0.81 -1.99 14.77
C PRO A 146 -0.49 -0.66 14.08
N LEU A 147 0.79 -0.40 13.80
CA LEU A 147 1.20 0.79 13.05
C LEU A 147 0.53 0.86 11.68
N ARG A 148 0.49 -0.27 10.93
CA ARG A 148 -0.14 -0.31 9.62
C ARG A 148 -1.64 -0.02 9.71
N ILE A 149 -2.36 -0.63 10.64
CA ILE A 149 -3.79 -0.42 10.82
C ILE A 149 -4.11 1.07 10.99
N ILE A 150 -3.37 1.78 11.84
CA ILE A 150 -3.62 3.21 12.07
C ILE A 150 -3.21 4.05 10.88
N LEU A 151 -2.10 3.72 10.23
CA LEU A 151 -1.60 4.51 9.10
C LEU A 151 -2.40 4.31 7.81
N THR A 152 -3.05 3.14 7.63
CA THR A 152 -3.71 2.78 6.37
C THR A 152 -5.17 2.34 6.49
N GLY A 153 -5.67 2.07 7.69
CA GLY A 153 -6.99 1.49 7.94
C GLY A 153 -7.05 -0.03 7.80
N SER A 154 -5.96 -0.71 7.44
CA SER A 154 -5.96 -2.15 7.15
C SER A 154 -4.74 -2.85 7.71
N LYS A 155 -4.90 -4.10 8.12
CA LYS A 155 -3.79 -5.00 8.50
C LYS A 155 -3.01 -5.52 7.29
N PHE A 156 -3.54 -5.36 6.08
CA PHE A 156 -2.92 -5.77 4.81
C PHE A 156 -2.42 -4.55 4.04
N GLY A 157 -1.49 -4.76 3.11
CA GLY A 157 -0.98 -3.70 2.23
C GLY A 157 0.53 -3.74 2.06
N PRO A 158 1.11 -2.62 1.62
CA PRO A 158 2.56 -2.47 1.43
C PRO A 158 3.38 -2.69 2.71
N GLY A 159 4.71 -2.75 2.57
CA GLY A 159 5.63 -2.84 3.69
C GLY A 159 5.48 -1.69 4.67
N ILE A 160 5.61 -1.95 5.98
CA ILE A 160 5.41 -0.88 6.98
C ILE A 160 6.43 0.25 6.85
N TYR A 161 7.67 -0.05 6.50
CA TYR A 161 8.69 0.97 6.26
C TYR A 161 8.34 1.84 5.05
N ASP A 162 7.86 1.22 3.96
CA ASP A 162 7.45 1.93 2.75
C ASP A 162 6.29 2.89 3.03
N ILE A 163 5.31 2.45 3.83
CA ILE A 163 4.17 3.28 4.27
C ILE A 163 4.67 4.47 5.08
N ILE A 164 5.48 4.21 6.12
CA ILE A 164 5.99 5.25 7.02
C ILE A 164 6.81 6.29 6.26
N ILE A 165 7.74 5.86 5.41
CA ILE A 165 8.61 6.75 4.65
C ILE A 165 7.83 7.59 3.65
N SER A 166 6.88 6.98 2.92
CA SER A 166 6.09 7.71 1.92
C SER A 166 5.15 8.74 2.53
N LEU A 167 4.61 8.49 3.73
CA LEU A 167 3.79 9.47 4.46
C LEU A 167 4.62 10.62 5.03
N GLY A 168 5.88 10.35 5.38
CA GLY A 168 6.75 11.30 6.07
C GLY A 168 6.43 11.48 7.56
N LYS A 169 7.41 11.95 8.31
CA LYS A 169 7.36 12.05 9.78
C LYS A 169 6.11 12.76 10.31
N LYS A 170 5.77 13.91 9.74
CA LYS A 170 4.63 14.73 10.19
C LYS A 170 3.31 13.95 10.08
N ARG A 171 2.97 13.43 8.89
CA ARG A 171 1.72 12.69 8.67
C ARG A 171 1.64 11.40 9.51
N VAL A 172 2.77 10.73 9.71
CA VAL A 172 2.84 9.54 10.57
C VAL A 172 2.49 9.91 12.01
N LEU A 173 3.12 10.93 12.58
CA LEU A 173 2.83 11.37 13.94
C LEU A 173 1.39 11.88 14.11
N ASP A 174 0.89 12.66 13.15
CA ASP A 174 -0.49 13.17 13.15
C ASP A 174 -1.54 12.04 13.15
N ARG A 175 -1.30 10.96 12.39
CA ARG A 175 -2.21 9.80 12.38
C ARG A 175 -2.13 8.96 13.64
N LEU A 176 -0.93 8.70 14.12
CA LEU A 176 -0.72 7.89 15.31
C LEU A 176 -1.24 8.58 16.57
N SER A 177 -1.21 9.91 16.66
CA SER A 177 -1.72 10.68 17.80
C SER A 177 -3.24 10.56 17.99
N LYS A 178 -3.99 10.17 16.95
CA LYS A 178 -5.45 9.99 17.02
C LYS A 178 -5.90 8.74 17.78
N VAL A 179 -4.96 7.88 18.20
CA VAL A 179 -5.22 6.58 18.86
C VAL A 179 -4.97 6.64 20.37
N GLY A 180 -4.66 7.83 20.89
CA GLY A 180 -4.44 8.08 22.31
C GLY A 180 -5.67 7.89 23.20
#